data_97359d4c540f5b90f56992826c92339b
#
_entry.id   97359d4c540f5b90f56992826c92339b
#
_cell.length_a   1.000
_cell.length_b   1.000
_cell.length_c   1.000
_cell.angle_alpha   90.00
_cell.angle_beta   90.00
_cell.angle_gamma   90.00
#
_symmetry.space_group_name_H-M   'P 1'
#
loop_
_entity.id
_entity.type
_entity.pdbx_description
1 polymer ?
#
loop_
_entity_poly.entity_id
_entity_poly.type
_entity_poly.pdbx_seq_one_letter_code
_entity_poly.pdbx_strand_id
1 'polypeptide(L)'
;MKKFISTLLFILVLNFILFAQQTPSFITDSLDNYVNRGLANWQIPGAAVLIVKDGKIIIAKGYGVKELGTNDKVDENTLFMIGSNTKAFTGTALALLENDGKLKLGDKVVQYLPDFKMKDPWVTKNINLTDLVTHRMGFETFQGDFMYWTSDLTSDEVIEKFGMITPKYDFRTKYGYTNAGYAVAGKIIEKVSGLKWEDYLKEKIFLPLNMNRTTALSIDFAKSENIAKPHTFVDGKMSVLPFENIDNLAPCGSIGSSIEDMSHWLIAQLDSGKYEGNVAIPFKVLQRTRQPQSIQGRVRHPFNEGHYNLYGLGWGLMDYEGTEIVSHTGGVNGFVTSVTLLPEINLGVVVLTNTDQNAFFQMLKWEIVDAYLSLPYRNYDNHIFQQAMKGKEHRDSLIAAWRDSVLMDLKSDFKLSELTGKYENEVYGYAEIRQ
;
A
#
# COMPACT_ATOMS: atom_id res chain seq x y z
N MET A 1 -41.03 -34.75 29.17
CA MET A 1 -39.61 -34.38 29.13
C MET A 1 -39.04 -34.28 27.72
N LYS A 2 -39.12 -35.30 26.84
CA LYS A 2 -38.55 -35.23 25.49
C LYS A 2 -39.05 -34.07 24.59
N LYS A 3 -40.34 -33.72 24.65
CA LYS A 3 -40.90 -32.57 23.89
C LYS A 3 -40.45 -31.23 24.41
N PHE A 4 -40.20 -31.08 25.73
CA PHE A 4 -39.67 -29.85 26.36
C PHE A 4 -38.22 -29.61 26.00
N ILE A 5 -37.40 -30.65 25.93
CA ILE A 5 -35.98 -30.56 25.52
C ILE A 5 -35.84 -30.21 24.04
N SER A 6 -36.74 -30.75 23.17
CA SER A 6 -36.75 -30.42 21.76
C SER A 6 -37.12 -28.97 21.47
N THR A 7 -38.07 -28.41 22.23
CA THR A 7 -38.48 -26.99 22.09
C THR A 7 -37.39 -26.05 22.61
N LEU A 8 -36.71 -26.41 23.72
CA LEU A 8 -35.61 -25.62 24.27
C LEU A 8 -34.37 -25.59 23.30
N LEU A 9 -34.08 -26.75 22.65
CA LEU A 9 -33.02 -26.84 21.66
C LEU A 9 -33.34 -25.99 20.41
N PHE A 10 -34.59 -25.98 19.97
CA PHE A 10 -35.05 -25.16 18.83
C PHE A 10 -35.00 -23.67 19.11
N ILE A 11 -35.32 -23.23 20.34
CA ILE A 11 -35.20 -21.82 20.77
C ILE A 11 -33.73 -21.41 20.90
N LEU A 12 -32.83 -22.28 21.38
CA LEU A 12 -31.41 -22.03 21.41
C LEU A 12 -30.79 -21.93 20.02
N VAL A 13 -31.19 -22.78 19.07
CA VAL A 13 -30.72 -22.73 17.67
C VAL A 13 -31.25 -21.47 16.96
N LEU A 14 -32.51 -21.06 17.22
CA LEU A 14 -33.04 -19.80 16.67
C LEU A 14 -32.33 -18.55 17.21
N ASN A 15 -31.89 -18.54 18.46
CA ASN A 15 -31.09 -17.43 19.00
C ASN A 15 -29.67 -17.36 18.43
N PHE A 16 -29.09 -18.49 17.99
CA PHE A 16 -27.80 -18.50 17.29
C PHE A 16 -27.90 -18.00 15.83
N ILE A 17 -29.07 -18.06 15.20
CA ILE A 17 -29.28 -17.59 13.80
C ILE A 17 -29.53 -16.06 13.74
N LEU A 18 -29.81 -15.41 14.85
CA LEU A 18 -30.19 -13.98 14.90
C LEU A 18 -29.04 -13.01 15.22
N PHE A 19 -27.82 -13.47 15.40
CA PHE A 19 -26.64 -12.58 15.46
C PHE A 19 -25.95 -12.45 14.08
N ALA A 20 -26.69 -12.11 13.03
CA ALA A 20 -26.08 -11.36 11.95
C ALA A 20 -25.63 -10.03 12.58
N GLN A 21 -24.33 -9.81 12.71
CA GLN A 21 -23.80 -8.58 13.29
C GLN A 21 -24.41 -7.41 12.53
N GLN A 22 -25.28 -6.65 13.19
CA GLN A 22 -25.96 -5.50 12.61
C GLN A 22 -24.93 -4.49 12.16
N THR A 23 -25.09 -3.89 10.98
CA THR A 23 -24.18 -2.85 10.51
C THR A 23 -24.09 -1.74 11.57
N PRO A 24 -22.88 -1.37 12.03
CA PRO A 24 -22.73 -0.36 13.08
C PRO A 24 -23.37 0.98 12.72
N SER A 25 -23.96 1.67 13.70
CA SER A 25 -24.61 2.98 13.51
C SER A 25 -23.65 4.05 12.95
N PHE A 26 -22.35 3.95 13.26
CA PHE A 26 -21.36 4.81 12.62
C PHE A 26 -21.42 4.70 11.09
N ILE A 27 -21.56 3.50 10.56
CA ILE A 27 -21.59 3.24 9.12
C ILE A 27 -22.91 3.73 8.50
N THR A 28 -24.05 3.46 9.17
CA THR A 28 -25.38 3.80 8.63
C THR A 28 -25.72 5.29 8.78
N ASP A 29 -25.31 5.92 9.87
CA ASP A 29 -25.85 7.22 10.26
C ASP A 29 -24.81 8.35 10.19
N SER A 30 -23.50 8.02 10.27
CA SER A 30 -22.45 9.01 10.49
C SER A 30 -21.33 9.03 9.45
N LEU A 31 -21.14 7.96 8.69
CA LEU A 31 -20.01 7.79 7.77
C LEU A 31 -19.91 8.93 6.75
N ASP A 32 -21.02 9.28 6.10
CA ASP A 32 -21.04 10.34 5.07
C ASP A 32 -20.60 11.69 5.63
N ASN A 33 -21.12 12.04 6.82
CA ASN A 33 -20.74 13.29 7.49
C ASN A 33 -19.28 13.28 7.93
N TYR A 34 -18.78 12.13 8.42
CA TYR A 34 -17.39 11.97 8.81
C TYR A 34 -16.46 12.12 7.62
N VAL A 35 -16.77 11.46 6.50
CA VAL A 35 -15.97 11.56 5.27
C VAL A 35 -15.96 12.98 4.73
N ASN A 36 -17.12 13.62 4.56
CA ASN A 36 -17.20 14.98 4.02
C ASN A 36 -16.44 16.00 4.90
N ARG A 37 -16.51 15.86 6.23
CA ARG A 37 -15.73 16.69 7.16
C ARG A 37 -14.24 16.44 7.00
N GLY A 38 -13.81 15.18 6.91
CA GLY A 38 -12.39 14.83 6.70
C GLY A 38 -11.85 15.37 5.38
N LEU A 39 -12.62 15.24 4.28
CA LEU A 39 -12.22 15.83 3.00
C LEU A 39 -12.02 17.34 3.12
N ALA A 40 -12.91 18.04 3.82
CA ALA A 40 -12.80 19.48 4.03
C ALA A 40 -11.59 19.85 4.89
N ASN A 41 -11.37 19.16 6.03
CA ASN A 41 -10.27 19.43 6.95
C ASN A 41 -8.91 19.24 6.27
N TRP A 42 -8.72 18.14 5.57
CA TRP A 42 -7.46 17.79 4.91
C TRP A 42 -7.34 18.36 3.50
N GLN A 43 -8.35 19.10 3.02
CA GLN A 43 -8.43 19.62 1.65
C GLN A 43 -8.25 18.53 0.59
N ILE A 44 -8.86 17.37 0.81
CA ILE A 44 -8.82 16.23 -0.13
C ILE A 44 -9.84 16.48 -1.23
N PRO A 45 -9.44 16.58 -2.53
CA PRO A 45 -10.40 16.82 -3.61
C PRO A 45 -11.42 15.71 -3.77
N GLY A 46 -10.97 14.45 -3.67
CA GLY A 46 -11.84 13.29 -3.82
C GLY A 46 -11.33 12.05 -3.10
N ALA A 47 -12.27 11.18 -2.75
CA ALA A 47 -11.99 9.90 -2.11
C ALA A 47 -13.00 8.84 -2.58
N ALA A 48 -12.63 7.56 -2.46
CA ALA A 48 -13.53 6.43 -2.63
C ALA A 48 -13.40 5.49 -1.43
N VAL A 49 -14.53 5.02 -0.91
CA VAL A 49 -14.62 4.18 0.30
C VAL A 49 -15.38 2.91 -0.02
N LEU A 50 -14.79 1.77 0.34
CA LEU A 50 -15.38 0.44 0.21
C LEU A 50 -15.40 -0.26 1.56
N ILE A 51 -16.51 -0.87 1.90
CA ILE A 51 -16.67 -1.78 3.03
C ILE A 51 -17.31 -3.06 2.55
N VAL A 52 -16.63 -4.17 2.71
CA VAL A 52 -17.13 -5.53 2.46
C VAL A 52 -17.28 -6.25 3.78
N LYS A 53 -18.45 -6.83 4.04
CA LYS A 53 -18.72 -7.62 5.24
C LYS A 53 -19.48 -8.89 4.88
N ASP A 54 -19.00 -10.03 5.33
CA ASP A 54 -19.60 -11.35 5.09
C ASP A 54 -19.86 -11.62 3.58
N GLY A 55 -18.88 -11.26 2.74
CA GLY A 55 -18.96 -11.42 1.28
C GLY A 55 -19.91 -10.46 0.56
N LYS A 56 -20.43 -9.44 1.26
CA LYS A 56 -21.34 -8.43 0.70
C LYS A 56 -20.74 -7.05 0.74
N ILE A 57 -20.94 -6.28 -0.31
CA ILE A 57 -20.62 -4.86 -0.34
C ILE A 57 -21.65 -4.12 0.54
N ILE A 58 -21.18 -3.51 1.62
CA ILE A 58 -21.99 -2.67 2.51
C ILE A 58 -21.96 -1.21 2.05
N ILE A 59 -20.76 -0.73 1.67
CA ILE A 59 -20.53 0.61 1.12
C ILE A 59 -19.58 0.45 -0.08
N ALA A 60 -19.94 1.05 -1.21
CA ALA A 60 -19.04 1.34 -2.33
C ALA A 60 -19.40 2.75 -2.81
N LYS A 61 -18.66 3.77 -2.36
CA LYS A 61 -19.09 5.16 -2.59
C LYS A 61 -17.92 6.10 -2.85
N GLY A 62 -18.08 6.92 -3.91
CA GLY A 62 -17.21 8.06 -4.20
C GLY A 62 -17.66 9.33 -3.48
N TYR A 63 -16.71 10.18 -3.13
CA TYR A 63 -16.88 11.48 -2.49
C TYR A 63 -16.00 12.52 -3.17
N GLY A 64 -16.49 13.76 -3.23
CA GLY A 64 -15.76 14.88 -3.81
C GLY A 64 -15.63 14.81 -5.33
N VAL A 65 -14.47 15.22 -5.85
CA VAL A 65 -14.22 15.38 -7.30
C VAL A 65 -12.95 14.67 -7.74
N LYS A 66 -12.93 14.25 -9.00
CA LYS A 66 -11.74 13.61 -9.61
C LYS A 66 -10.59 14.60 -9.79
N GLU A 67 -10.92 15.85 -10.05
CA GLU A 67 -9.95 16.94 -10.27
C GLU A 67 -10.43 18.22 -9.61
N LEU A 68 -9.55 18.88 -8.87
CA LEU A 68 -9.82 20.15 -8.21
C LEU A 68 -10.26 21.22 -9.23
N GLY A 69 -11.33 21.94 -8.89
CA GLY A 69 -11.86 23.01 -9.75
C GLY A 69 -12.83 22.50 -10.82
N THR A 70 -13.12 21.22 -10.89
CA THR A 70 -14.13 20.63 -11.78
C THR A 70 -15.38 20.18 -11.02
N ASN A 71 -16.43 19.78 -11.77
CA ASN A 71 -17.61 19.16 -11.22
C ASN A 71 -17.64 17.63 -11.40
N ASP A 72 -16.56 17.06 -11.94
CA ASP A 72 -16.43 15.62 -12.19
C ASP A 72 -16.35 14.87 -10.87
N LYS A 73 -17.42 14.16 -10.54
CA LYS A 73 -17.52 13.45 -9.26
C LYS A 73 -16.76 12.14 -9.29
N VAL A 74 -16.18 11.79 -8.13
CA VAL A 74 -15.71 10.44 -7.87
C VAL A 74 -16.91 9.52 -7.72
N ASP A 75 -16.86 8.36 -8.36
CA ASP A 75 -17.83 7.26 -8.25
C ASP A 75 -17.11 5.94 -7.92
N GLU A 76 -17.87 4.85 -7.83
CA GLU A 76 -17.36 3.52 -7.51
C GLU A 76 -16.41 2.95 -8.57
N ASN A 77 -16.53 3.43 -9.81
CA ASN A 77 -15.73 3.02 -10.96
C ASN A 77 -14.51 3.92 -11.22
N THR A 78 -14.38 5.00 -10.46
CA THR A 78 -13.24 5.92 -10.62
C THR A 78 -11.95 5.21 -10.24
N LEU A 79 -10.97 5.21 -11.15
CA LEU A 79 -9.66 4.62 -10.93
C LEU A 79 -8.76 5.56 -10.11
N PHE A 80 -8.04 4.98 -9.16
CA PHE A 80 -6.98 5.62 -8.38
C PHE A 80 -5.71 4.78 -8.50
N MET A 81 -4.54 5.41 -8.49
CA MET A 81 -3.30 4.67 -8.25
C MET A 81 -3.32 4.14 -6.82
N ILE A 82 -3.20 2.81 -6.66
CA ILE A 82 -3.24 2.19 -5.33
C ILE A 82 -1.88 2.07 -4.66
N GLY A 83 -0.82 2.51 -5.36
CA GLY A 83 0.54 2.55 -4.84
C GLY A 83 1.00 1.19 -4.31
N SER A 84 1.64 1.19 -3.16
CA SER A 84 2.23 -0.02 -2.58
C SER A 84 1.24 -1.14 -2.21
N ASN A 85 -0.09 -0.93 -2.31
CA ASN A 85 -1.04 -2.04 -2.28
C ASN A 85 -0.81 -3.03 -3.44
N THR A 86 -0.14 -2.61 -4.51
CA THR A 86 0.38 -3.44 -5.61
C THR A 86 1.21 -4.63 -5.11
N LYS A 87 1.95 -4.45 -4.00
CA LYS A 87 2.83 -5.49 -3.45
C LYS A 87 2.08 -6.76 -3.03
N ALA A 88 0.84 -6.63 -2.60
CA ALA A 88 -0.01 -7.77 -2.27
C ALA A 88 -0.35 -8.62 -3.51
N PHE A 89 -0.54 -7.98 -4.67
CA PHE A 89 -0.75 -8.67 -5.94
C PHE A 89 0.53 -9.37 -6.41
N THR A 90 1.68 -8.72 -6.33
CA THR A 90 2.98 -9.32 -6.67
C THR A 90 3.33 -10.48 -5.73
N GLY A 91 3.08 -10.32 -4.43
CA GLY A 91 3.24 -11.39 -3.44
C GLY A 91 2.34 -12.60 -3.73
N THR A 92 1.09 -12.33 -4.13
CA THR A 92 0.13 -13.38 -4.55
C THR A 92 0.60 -14.07 -5.83
N ALA A 93 1.13 -13.34 -6.81
CA ALA A 93 1.69 -13.92 -8.04
C ALA A 93 2.86 -14.89 -7.76
N LEU A 94 3.78 -14.52 -6.87
CA LEU A 94 4.86 -15.41 -6.43
C LEU A 94 4.31 -16.66 -5.71
N ALA A 95 3.33 -16.49 -4.84
CA ALA A 95 2.72 -17.59 -4.11
C ALA A 95 1.91 -18.52 -5.04
N LEU A 96 1.32 -18.01 -6.13
CA LEU A 96 0.70 -18.82 -7.19
C LEU A 96 1.75 -19.66 -7.92
N LEU A 97 2.89 -19.10 -8.29
CA LEU A 97 3.99 -19.83 -8.92
C LEU A 97 4.58 -20.90 -7.99
N GLU A 98 4.68 -20.63 -6.68
CA GLU A 98 5.07 -21.62 -5.67
C GLU A 98 4.02 -22.73 -5.57
N ASN A 99 2.74 -22.38 -5.57
CA ASN A 99 1.64 -23.34 -5.55
C ASN A 99 1.63 -24.27 -6.78
N ASP A 100 1.99 -23.75 -7.93
CA ASP A 100 2.09 -24.48 -9.19
C ASP A 100 3.39 -25.30 -9.30
N GLY A 101 4.24 -25.28 -8.27
CA GLY A 101 5.52 -25.98 -8.22
C GLY A 101 6.58 -25.44 -9.18
N LYS A 102 6.39 -24.23 -9.72
CA LYS A 102 7.32 -23.59 -10.67
C LYS A 102 8.52 -22.93 -10.00
N LEU A 103 8.40 -22.55 -8.74
CA LEU A 103 9.46 -22.02 -7.89
C LEU A 103 9.20 -22.37 -6.42
N LYS A 104 10.20 -22.09 -5.56
CA LYS A 104 10.02 -22.06 -4.10
C LYS A 104 10.48 -20.68 -3.61
N LEU A 105 9.74 -20.07 -2.69
CA LEU A 105 10.11 -18.77 -2.12
C LEU A 105 11.46 -18.81 -1.38
N GLY A 106 11.94 -19.98 -0.98
CA GLY A 106 13.29 -20.22 -0.44
C GLY A 106 14.41 -20.31 -1.49
N ASP A 107 14.08 -20.37 -2.79
CA ASP A 107 15.08 -20.49 -3.85
C ASP A 107 15.92 -19.23 -3.95
N LYS A 108 17.19 -19.40 -4.34
CA LYS A 108 18.14 -18.28 -4.49
C LYS A 108 17.81 -17.45 -5.73
N VAL A 109 17.89 -16.13 -5.62
CA VAL A 109 17.65 -15.21 -6.73
C VAL A 109 18.48 -15.54 -7.95
N VAL A 110 19.76 -15.86 -7.76
CA VAL A 110 20.71 -16.22 -8.84
C VAL A 110 20.33 -17.49 -9.62
N GLN A 111 19.43 -18.33 -9.13
CA GLN A 111 18.92 -19.47 -9.88
C GLN A 111 18.01 -19.04 -11.05
N TYR A 112 17.34 -17.92 -10.91
CA TYR A 112 16.44 -17.36 -11.92
C TYR A 112 17.07 -16.21 -12.70
N LEU A 113 17.90 -15.41 -12.01
CA LEU A 113 18.61 -14.24 -12.54
C LEU A 113 20.13 -14.42 -12.28
N PRO A 114 20.85 -15.15 -13.15
CA PRO A 114 22.27 -15.50 -12.91
C PRO A 114 23.18 -14.27 -12.80
N ASP A 115 22.82 -13.18 -13.47
CA ASP A 115 23.59 -11.91 -13.50
C ASP A 115 23.26 -10.98 -12.33
N PHE A 116 22.27 -11.34 -11.50
CA PHE A 116 21.89 -10.55 -10.33
C PHE A 116 23.06 -10.45 -9.33
N LYS A 117 23.32 -9.23 -8.87
CA LYS A 117 24.43 -8.94 -7.92
C LYS A 117 23.96 -7.99 -6.82
N MET A 118 24.44 -8.23 -5.63
CA MET A 118 24.39 -7.31 -4.50
C MET A 118 25.83 -6.87 -4.17
N LYS A 119 25.99 -5.74 -3.47
CA LYS A 119 27.29 -5.20 -3.08
C LYS A 119 28.17 -6.25 -2.36
N ASP A 120 27.55 -7.07 -1.52
CA ASP A 120 28.20 -8.21 -0.86
C ASP A 120 28.03 -9.49 -1.71
N PRO A 121 29.14 -10.13 -2.17
CA PRO A 121 29.07 -11.37 -2.94
C PRO A 121 28.47 -12.55 -2.17
N TRP A 122 28.59 -12.56 -0.84
CA TRP A 122 27.99 -13.60 -0.01
C TRP A 122 26.46 -13.42 0.00
N VAL A 123 25.96 -12.18 0.16
CA VAL A 123 24.53 -11.87 0.06
C VAL A 123 24.00 -12.25 -1.32
N THR A 124 24.71 -11.91 -2.39
CA THR A 124 24.36 -12.29 -3.78
C THR A 124 24.05 -13.78 -3.89
N LYS A 125 24.91 -14.63 -3.32
CA LYS A 125 24.76 -16.11 -3.38
C LYS A 125 23.67 -16.64 -2.45
N ASN A 126 23.29 -15.89 -1.42
CA ASN A 126 22.44 -16.39 -0.33
C ASN A 126 21.05 -15.77 -0.25
N ILE A 127 20.82 -14.65 -0.90
CA ILE A 127 19.52 -13.99 -0.94
C ILE A 127 18.51 -14.87 -1.67
N ASN A 128 17.30 -14.98 -1.11
CA ASN A 128 16.21 -15.74 -1.69
C ASN A 128 14.98 -14.85 -1.98
N LEU A 129 13.97 -15.41 -2.63
CA LEU A 129 12.78 -14.67 -3.04
C LEU A 129 12.02 -14.10 -1.84
N THR A 130 11.99 -14.82 -0.71
CA THR A 130 11.36 -14.30 0.51
C THR A 130 12.08 -13.04 1.00
N ASP A 131 13.42 -13.02 1.00
CA ASP A 131 14.20 -11.85 1.47
C ASP A 131 13.85 -10.57 0.69
N LEU A 132 13.65 -10.69 -0.64
CA LEU A 132 13.28 -9.58 -1.52
C LEU A 132 11.96 -8.92 -1.11
N VAL A 133 10.90 -9.74 -0.97
CA VAL A 133 9.52 -9.25 -0.82
C VAL A 133 9.10 -9.07 0.63
N THR A 134 9.99 -9.40 1.59
CA THR A 134 9.73 -9.21 3.02
C THR A 134 10.67 -8.21 3.70
N HIS A 135 11.40 -7.43 2.88
CA HIS A 135 12.16 -6.27 3.31
C HIS A 135 13.24 -6.55 4.37
N ARG A 136 13.95 -7.69 4.25
CA ARG A 136 14.99 -8.09 5.23
C ARG A 136 16.39 -8.20 4.63
N MET A 137 16.65 -7.40 3.60
CA MET A 137 17.91 -7.40 2.88
C MET A 137 19.03 -6.57 3.54
N GLY A 138 18.77 -5.94 4.69
CA GLY A 138 19.72 -5.12 5.43
C GLY A 138 19.67 -3.62 5.10
N PHE A 139 18.80 -3.19 4.19
CA PHE A 139 18.65 -1.77 3.88
C PHE A 139 17.89 -1.02 4.99
N GLU A 140 18.11 0.28 5.09
CA GLU A 140 17.21 1.18 5.79
C GLU A 140 15.95 1.40 4.95
N THR A 141 14.82 1.73 5.58
CA THR A 141 13.58 2.04 4.85
C THR A 141 13.82 3.16 3.85
N PHE A 142 13.45 2.91 2.59
CA PHE A 142 13.64 3.79 1.43
C PHE A 142 15.10 4.09 1.06
N GLN A 143 16.06 3.33 1.56
CA GLN A 143 17.45 3.48 1.17
C GLN A 143 17.62 3.17 -0.32
N GLY A 144 18.05 4.17 -1.09
CA GLY A 144 18.27 4.08 -2.53
C GLY A 144 17.03 4.40 -3.40
N ASP A 145 15.87 4.64 -2.82
CA ASP A 145 14.63 4.90 -3.59
C ASP A 145 14.72 6.14 -4.48
N PHE A 146 15.58 7.12 -4.16
CA PHE A 146 15.77 8.33 -4.98
C PHE A 146 16.30 8.07 -6.39
N MET A 147 16.99 6.94 -6.62
CA MET A 147 17.62 6.68 -7.93
C MET A 147 16.60 6.38 -9.03
N TYR A 148 15.42 5.88 -8.68
CA TYR A 148 14.43 5.40 -9.65
C TYR A 148 13.13 6.17 -9.65
N TRP A 149 12.82 6.90 -8.56
CA TRP A 149 11.60 7.68 -8.50
C TRP A 149 11.66 8.84 -9.49
N THR A 150 10.69 8.92 -10.39
CA THR A 150 10.67 9.92 -11.48
C THR A 150 11.93 9.92 -12.37
N SER A 151 12.61 8.80 -12.51
CA SER A 151 13.80 8.65 -13.34
C SER A 151 13.48 7.97 -14.69
N ASP A 152 14.35 8.18 -15.67
CA ASP A 152 14.28 7.51 -16.98
C ASP A 152 14.96 6.13 -16.98
N LEU A 153 15.37 5.62 -15.82
CA LEU A 153 16.00 4.31 -15.70
C LEU A 153 15.00 3.20 -16.06
N THR A 154 15.48 2.23 -16.80
CA THR A 154 14.74 0.97 -17.02
C THR A 154 14.72 0.13 -15.74
N SER A 155 13.81 -0.83 -15.66
CA SER A 155 13.75 -1.77 -14.53
C SER A 155 15.05 -2.55 -14.34
N ASP A 156 15.76 -2.89 -15.42
CA ASP A 156 17.03 -3.61 -15.34
C ASP A 156 18.14 -2.72 -14.77
N GLU A 157 18.22 -1.46 -15.18
CA GLU A 157 19.16 -0.47 -14.62
C GLU A 157 18.86 -0.19 -13.15
N VAL A 158 17.58 -0.14 -12.74
CA VAL A 158 17.19 -0.01 -11.32
C VAL A 158 17.72 -1.20 -10.52
N ILE A 159 17.56 -2.42 -11.01
CA ILE A 159 18.03 -3.64 -10.35
C ILE A 159 19.56 -3.65 -10.24
N GLU A 160 20.27 -3.26 -11.30
CA GLU A 160 21.73 -3.15 -11.31
C GLU A 160 22.21 -2.15 -10.26
N LYS A 161 21.67 -0.92 -10.28
CA LYS A 161 22.04 0.14 -9.33
C LYS A 161 21.68 -0.23 -7.89
N PHE A 162 20.56 -0.89 -7.68
CA PHE A 162 20.16 -1.41 -6.37
C PHE A 162 21.23 -2.36 -5.80
N GLY A 163 21.79 -3.22 -6.63
CA GLY A 163 22.87 -4.11 -6.27
C GLY A 163 24.18 -3.41 -5.83
N MET A 164 24.37 -2.16 -6.25
CA MET A 164 25.58 -1.37 -5.90
C MET A 164 25.48 -0.68 -4.54
N ILE A 165 24.27 -0.57 -3.96
CA ILE A 165 24.06 0.12 -2.69
C ILE A 165 24.63 -0.70 -1.55
N THR A 166 25.37 -0.06 -0.65
CA THR A 166 25.82 -0.65 0.62
C THR A 166 24.67 -0.62 1.62
N PRO A 167 24.12 -1.77 2.07
CA PRO A 167 23.09 -1.80 3.08
C PRO A 167 23.57 -1.20 4.41
N LYS A 168 22.65 -0.55 5.13
CA LYS A 168 22.98 0.05 6.44
C LYS A 168 23.13 -0.97 7.56
N TYR A 169 22.44 -2.11 7.45
CA TYR A 169 22.39 -3.17 8.45
C TYR A 169 22.86 -4.50 7.87
N ASP A 170 23.19 -5.42 8.75
CA ASP A 170 23.53 -6.79 8.34
C ASP A 170 22.30 -7.49 7.73
N PHE A 171 22.57 -8.37 6.78
CA PHE A 171 21.58 -9.15 6.06
C PHE A 171 20.67 -9.94 7.02
N ARG A 172 19.35 -9.84 6.85
CA ARG A 172 18.29 -10.50 7.65
C ARG A 172 18.18 -10.06 9.11
N THR A 173 18.89 -9.03 9.55
CA THR A 173 18.86 -8.61 10.97
C THR A 173 17.76 -7.60 11.28
N LYS A 174 17.35 -6.81 10.28
CA LYS A 174 16.33 -5.77 10.45
C LYS A 174 15.40 -5.70 9.24
N TYR A 175 14.17 -5.28 9.53
CA TYR A 175 13.23 -4.84 8.52
C TYR A 175 13.66 -3.46 7.98
N GLY A 176 13.69 -3.32 6.66
CA GLY A 176 13.91 -2.04 6.00
C GLY A 176 13.22 -2.05 4.64
N TYR A 177 12.13 -1.29 4.55
CA TYR A 177 11.25 -1.27 3.39
C TYR A 177 11.98 -0.81 2.13
N THR A 178 11.95 -1.62 1.08
CA THR A 178 12.62 -1.36 -0.21
C THR A 178 11.70 -1.67 -1.38
N ASN A 179 11.57 -0.76 -2.34
CA ASN A 179 10.77 -0.97 -3.53
C ASN A 179 11.49 -1.84 -4.57
N ALA A 180 12.80 -1.66 -4.74
CA ALA A 180 13.60 -2.38 -5.73
C ALA A 180 13.56 -3.92 -5.58
N GLY A 181 13.38 -4.44 -4.34
CA GLY A 181 13.21 -5.88 -4.14
C GLY A 181 11.99 -6.46 -4.87
N TYR A 182 10.93 -5.67 -5.01
CA TYR A 182 9.74 -6.06 -5.79
C TYR A 182 9.97 -5.97 -7.30
N ALA A 183 10.82 -5.05 -7.78
CA ALA A 183 11.25 -5.05 -9.18
C ALA A 183 11.98 -6.36 -9.54
N VAL A 184 12.90 -6.81 -8.68
CA VAL A 184 13.57 -8.13 -8.84
C VAL A 184 12.54 -9.27 -8.84
N ALA A 185 11.57 -9.23 -7.93
CA ALA A 185 10.49 -10.22 -7.85
C ALA A 185 9.65 -10.25 -9.16
N GLY A 186 9.34 -9.10 -9.74
CA GLY A 186 8.68 -8.99 -11.04
C GLY A 186 9.46 -9.68 -12.15
N LYS A 187 10.76 -9.43 -12.25
CA LYS A 187 11.63 -10.11 -13.23
C LYS A 187 11.65 -11.63 -13.06
N ILE A 188 11.61 -12.12 -11.80
CA ILE A 188 11.54 -13.56 -11.53
C ILE A 188 10.19 -14.12 -11.97
N ILE A 189 9.08 -13.42 -11.72
CA ILE A 189 7.76 -13.81 -12.22
C ILE A 189 7.80 -13.92 -13.75
N GLU A 190 8.35 -12.94 -14.46
CA GLU A 190 8.52 -12.98 -15.92
C GLU A 190 9.34 -14.20 -16.36
N LYS A 191 10.48 -14.41 -15.72
CA LYS A 191 11.40 -15.53 -16.07
C LYS A 191 10.77 -16.89 -15.89
N VAL A 192 9.98 -17.08 -14.83
CA VAL A 192 9.41 -18.38 -14.45
C VAL A 192 8.09 -18.64 -15.18
N SER A 193 7.27 -17.62 -15.39
CA SER A 193 5.96 -17.77 -16.06
C SER A 193 6.06 -17.73 -17.58
N GLY A 194 7.07 -17.05 -18.14
CA GLY A 194 7.16 -16.74 -19.57
C GLY A 194 6.27 -15.57 -20.01
N LEU A 195 5.56 -14.93 -19.08
CA LEU A 195 4.71 -13.76 -19.31
C LEU A 195 5.36 -12.54 -18.68
N LYS A 196 5.12 -11.34 -19.21
CA LYS A 196 5.43 -10.12 -18.49
C LYS A 196 4.68 -10.05 -17.16
N TRP A 197 5.19 -9.34 -16.15
CA TRP A 197 4.58 -9.25 -14.84
C TRP A 197 3.12 -8.74 -14.93
N GLU A 198 2.87 -7.70 -15.70
CA GLU A 198 1.55 -7.14 -15.91
C GLU A 198 0.57 -8.13 -16.57
N ASP A 199 1.04 -8.90 -17.56
CA ASP A 199 0.23 -9.90 -18.24
C ASP A 199 -0.08 -11.09 -17.31
N TYR A 200 0.89 -11.49 -16.48
CA TYR A 200 0.69 -12.54 -15.48
C TYR A 200 -0.37 -12.14 -14.46
N LEU A 201 -0.32 -10.91 -13.93
CA LEU A 201 -1.35 -10.41 -13.01
C LEU A 201 -2.72 -10.38 -13.68
N LYS A 202 -2.78 -9.88 -14.90
CA LYS A 202 -4.02 -9.83 -15.68
C LYS A 202 -4.63 -11.21 -15.86
N GLU A 203 -3.84 -12.19 -16.32
CA GLU A 203 -4.32 -13.55 -16.59
C GLU A 203 -4.68 -14.33 -15.33
N LYS A 204 -3.86 -14.21 -14.26
CA LYS A 204 -3.98 -15.08 -13.09
C LYS A 204 -4.75 -14.46 -11.92
N ILE A 205 -4.96 -13.14 -11.91
CA ILE A 205 -5.62 -12.44 -10.81
C ILE A 205 -6.78 -11.58 -11.31
N PHE A 206 -6.54 -10.64 -12.24
CA PHE A 206 -7.57 -9.67 -12.60
C PHE A 206 -8.74 -10.29 -13.34
N LEU A 207 -8.48 -11.08 -14.39
CA LEU A 207 -9.55 -11.74 -15.15
C LEU A 207 -10.36 -12.74 -14.32
N PRO A 208 -9.75 -13.63 -13.51
CA PRO A 208 -10.50 -14.53 -12.63
C PRO A 208 -11.37 -13.85 -11.59
N LEU A 209 -11.02 -12.59 -11.24
CA LEU A 209 -11.75 -11.78 -10.28
C LEU A 209 -12.66 -10.73 -10.94
N ASN A 210 -12.81 -10.73 -12.28
CA ASN A 210 -13.56 -9.71 -13.02
C ASN A 210 -13.10 -8.26 -12.73
N MET A 211 -11.82 -8.04 -12.39
CA MET A 211 -11.23 -6.72 -12.17
C MET A 211 -10.90 -6.05 -13.52
N ASN A 212 -11.94 -5.77 -14.30
CA ASN A 212 -11.82 -5.43 -15.71
C ASN A 212 -11.32 -4.01 -15.98
N ARG A 213 -11.39 -3.11 -15.00
CA ARG A 213 -10.90 -1.74 -15.11
C ARG A 213 -9.51 -1.56 -14.52
N THR A 214 -9.04 -2.52 -13.71
CA THR A 214 -7.73 -2.48 -13.05
C THR A 214 -6.61 -2.55 -14.07
N THR A 215 -5.68 -1.61 -14.00
CA THR A 215 -4.47 -1.54 -14.83
C THR A 215 -3.26 -1.95 -14.01
N ALA A 216 -2.35 -2.71 -14.61
CA ALA A 216 -1.10 -3.09 -13.93
C ALA A 216 -0.02 -2.01 -14.06
N LEU A 217 -0.01 -1.24 -15.15
CA LEU A 217 0.99 -0.23 -15.46
C LEU A 217 0.45 1.19 -15.28
N SER A 218 1.30 2.11 -14.80
CA SER A 218 0.95 3.52 -14.65
C SER A 218 0.70 4.22 -16.00
N ILE A 219 1.38 3.80 -17.06
CA ILE A 219 1.15 4.34 -18.41
C ILE A 219 -0.25 3.97 -18.93
N ASP A 220 -0.78 2.80 -18.58
CA ASP A 220 -2.13 2.37 -18.97
C ASP A 220 -3.19 3.05 -18.10
N PHE A 221 -2.91 3.23 -16.80
CA PHE A 221 -3.75 4.03 -15.93
C PHE A 221 -3.94 5.45 -16.47
N ALA A 222 -2.87 6.13 -16.86
CA ALA A 222 -2.92 7.49 -17.37
C ALA A 222 -3.75 7.67 -18.66
N LYS A 223 -3.94 6.57 -19.44
CA LYS A 223 -4.75 6.53 -20.67
C LYS A 223 -6.20 6.09 -20.42
N SER A 224 -6.51 5.62 -19.22
CA SER A 224 -7.85 5.12 -18.90
C SER A 224 -8.87 6.24 -18.77
N GLU A 225 -10.14 5.90 -18.97
CA GLU A 225 -11.26 6.78 -18.69
C GLU A 225 -11.67 6.71 -17.21
N ASN A 226 -12.37 7.73 -16.72
CA ASN A 226 -12.86 7.83 -15.34
C ASN A 226 -11.75 7.61 -14.30
N ILE A 227 -10.72 8.45 -14.37
CA ILE A 227 -9.56 8.42 -13.46
C ILE A 227 -9.55 9.64 -12.55
N ALA A 228 -9.15 9.47 -11.30
CA ALA A 228 -8.84 10.57 -10.40
C ALA A 228 -7.49 11.20 -10.79
N LYS A 229 -7.41 12.54 -10.74
CA LYS A 229 -6.15 13.27 -10.94
C LYS A 229 -5.34 13.30 -9.64
N PRO A 230 -4.01 13.21 -9.73
CA PRO A 230 -3.13 13.32 -8.56
C PRO A 230 -3.07 14.78 -8.08
N HIS A 231 -3.07 14.98 -6.76
CA HIS A 231 -2.96 16.31 -6.15
C HIS A 231 -1.93 16.32 -5.03
N THR A 232 -1.25 17.46 -4.88
CA THR A 232 -0.33 17.72 -3.75
C THR A 232 -0.35 19.19 -3.37
N PHE A 233 0.22 19.52 -2.21
CA PHE A 233 0.45 20.92 -1.82
C PHE A 233 1.78 21.42 -2.37
N VAL A 234 1.69 22.48 -3.20
CA VAL A 234 2.85 23.24 -3.68
C VAL A 234 2.74 24.65 -3.11
N ASP A 235 3.73 25.10 -2.36
CA ASP A 235 3.75 26.41 -1.68
C ASP A 235 2.45 26.70 -0.89
N GLY A 236 1.93 25.69 -0.21
CA GLY A 236 0.72 25.77 0.61
C GLY A 236 -0.60 25.78 -0.16
N LYS A 237 -0.56 25.60 -1.48
CA LYS A 237 -1.76 25.51 -2.33
C LYS A 237 -1.92 24.11 -2.90
N MET A 238 -3.14 23.57 -2.84
CA MET A 238 -3.46 22.31 -3.50
C MET A 238 -3.34 22.49 -5.02
N SER A 239 -2.58 21.62 -5.65
CA SER A 239 -2.26 21.65 -7.08
C SER A 239 -2.41 20.27 -7.71
N VAL A 240 -2.90 20.24 -8.94
CA VAL A 240 -2.92 19.01 -9.76
C VAL A 240 -1.50 18.70 -10.22
N LEU A 241 -1.09 17.45 -10.08
CA LEU A 241 0.18 16.95 -10.62
C LEU A 241 -0.02 16.30 -12.01
N PRO A 242 1.02 16.25 -12.84
CA PRO A 242 1.04 15.35 -13.97
C PRO A 242 1.05 13.89 -13.49
N PHE A 243 0.57 12.97 -14.32
CA PHE A 243 0.77 11.54 -14.06
C PHE A 243 2.24 11.19 -14.29
N GLU A 244 2.82 10.53 -13.30
CA GLU A 244 4.19 10.04 -13.39
C GLU A 244 4.24 8.61 -13.90
N ASN A 245 5.25 8.31 -14.69
CA ASN A 245 5.57 6.95 -15.08
C ASN A 245 6.46 6.32 -13.99
N ILE A 246 5.94 5.31 -13.31
CA ILE A 246 6.66 4.51 -12.30
C ILE A 246 6.81 3.05 -12.71
N ASP A 247 6.68 2.75 -14.00
CA ASP A 247 6.67 1.38 -14.52
C ASP A 247 8.04 0.70 -14.47
N ASN A 248 9.12 1.46 -14.28
CA ASN A 248 10.43 0.91 -13.93
C ASN A 248 10.42 0.16 -12.60
N LEU A 249 9.42 0.39 -11.77
CA LEU A 249 9.15 -0.26 -10.50
C LEU A 249 7.73 -0.86 -10.43
N ALA A 250 7.10 -1.14 -11.55
CA ALA A 250 5.71 -1.58 -11.64
C ALA A 250 5.32 -2.60 -10.55
N PRO A 251 6.10 -3.67 -10.28
CA PRO A 251 5.72 -4.69 -9.29
C PRO A 251 5.59 -4.19 -7.85
N CYS A 252 6.01 -2.96 -7.56
CA CYS A 252 5.90 -2.41 -6.21
C CYS A 252 4.79 -1.37 -6.03
N GLY A 253 4.26 -0.75 -7.12
CA GLY A 253 3.43 0.43 -6.91
C GLY A 253 2.58 0.95 -8.08
N SER A 254 2.59 0.33 -9.27
CA SER A 254 2.00 0.93 -10.47
C SER A 254 0.51 0.63 -10.70
N ILE A 255 -0.10 -0.28 -9.94
CA ILE A 255 -1.50 -0.66 -10.17
C ILE A 255 -2.43 0.53 -9.96
N GLY A 256 -3.33 0.74 -10.94
CA GLY A 256 -4.50 1.59 -10.83
C GLY A 256 -5.76 0.76 -10.71
N SER A 257 -6.64 1.07 -9.74
CA SER A 257 -7.87 0.31 -9.54
C SER A 257 -9.01 1.19 -9.01
N SER A 258 -10.24 0.71 -9.13
CA SER A 258 -11.46 1.30 -8.57
C SER A 258 -11.89 0.55 -7.31
N ILE A 259 -12.79 1.14 -6.51
CA ILE A 259 -13.38 0.42 -5.37
C ILE A 259 -14.32 -0.69 -5.84
N GLU A 260 -14.89 -0.60 -7.02
CA GLU A 260 -15.67 -1.70 -7.62
C GLU A 260 -14.78 -2.92 -7.84
N ASP A 261 -13.68 -2.80 -8.59
CA ASP A 261 -12.74 -3.91 -8.82
C ASP A 261 -12.08 -4.39 -7.52
N MET A 262 -11.74 -3.46 -6.61
CA MET A 262 -11.18 -3.82 -5.30
C MET A 262 -12.18 -4.58 -4.43
N SER A 263 -13.49 -4.46 -4.64
CA SER A 263 -14.50 -5.25 -3.94
C SER A 263 -14.37 -6.74 -4.25
N HIS A 264 -14.10 -7.08 -5.50
CA HIS A 264 -13.87 -8.45 -5.97
C HIS A 264 -12.61 -9.05 -5.33
N TRP A 265 -11.52 -8.24 -5.28
CA TRP A 265 -10.30 -8.63 -4.58
C TRP A 265 -10.54 -8.89 -3.10
N LEU A 266 -11.27 -7.98 -2.39
CA LEU A 266 -11.57 -8.15 -0.97
C LEU A 266 -12.43 -9.38 -0.71
N ILE A 267 -13.46 -9.59 -1.51
CA ILE A 267 -14.36 -10.76 -1.37
C ILE A 267 -13.52 -12.04 -1.51
N ALA A 268 -12.71 -12.17 -2.54
CA ALA A 268 -11.83 -13.32 -2.71
C ALA A 268 -10.85 -13.51 -1.56
N GLN A 269 -10.24 -12.43 -1.09
CA GLN A 269 -9.33 -12.44 0.06
C GLN A 269 -10.01 -12.94 1.34
N LEU A 270 -11.28 -12.67 1.54
CA LEU A 270 -12.05 -13.02 2.72
C LEU A 270 -12.80 -14.35 2.58
N ASP A 271 -13.24 -14.75 1.39
CA ASP A 271 -13.94 -16.01 1.12
C ASP A 271 -13.02 -17.12 0.61
N SER A 272 -11.89 -17.32 1.27
CA SER A 272 -10.97 -18.44 0.99
C SER A 272 -10.53 -18.52 -0.49
N GLY A 273 -10.46 -17.37 -1.17
CA GLY A 273 -10.04 -17.25 -2.56
C GLY A 273 -11.15 -17.47 -3.59
N LYS A 274 -12.41 -17.52 -3.14
CA LYS A 274 -13.56 -17.66 -4.03
C LYS A 274 -14.11 -16.30 -4.45
N TYR A 275 -14.54 -16.25 -5.69
CA TYR A 275 -15.30 -15.15 -6.24
C TYR A 275 -16.40 -15.70 -7.16
N GLU A 276 -17.65 -15.26 -7.00
CA GLU A 276 -18.84 -15.76 -7.73
C GLU A 276 -18.93 -17.32 -7.76
N GLY A 277 -18.63 -17.95 -6.63
CA GLY A 277 -18.70 -19.40 -6.46
C GLY A 277 -17.50 -20.19 -7.03
N ASN A 278 -16.59 -19.55 -7.76
CA ASN A 278 -15.39 -20.16 -8.33
C ASN A 278 -14.16 -19.90 -7.47
N VAL A 279 -13.22 -20.83 -7.43
CA VAL A 279 -11.91 -20.62 -6.80
C VAL A 279 -11.04 -19.82 -7.77
N ALA A 280 -10.97 -18.49 -7.56
CA ALA A 280 -10.13 -17.59 -8.35
C ALA A 280 -8.66 -17.65 -7.88
N ILE A 281 -8.43 -17.77 -6.56
CA ILE A 281 -7.10 -17.89 -5.94
C ILE A 281 -7.15 -19.03 -4.93
N PRO A 282 -6.30 -20.09 -5.03
CA PRO A 282 -6.32 -21.16 -4.05
C PRO A 282 -6.10 -20.65 -2.62
N PHE A 283 -6.87 -21.15 -1.65
CA PHE A 283 -6.80 -20.67 -0.26
C PHE A 283 -5.40 -20.77 0.35
N LYS A 284 -4.66 -21.83 0.04
CA LYS A 284 -3.26 -22.01 0.50
C LYS A 284 -2.33 -20.90 -0.02
N VAL A 285 -2.63 -20.29 -1.18
CA VAL A 285 -1.90 -19.14 -1.71
C VAL A 285 -2.16 -17.92 -0.83
N LEU A 286 -3.41 -17.64 -0.49
CA LEU A 286 -3.75 -16.53 0.42
C LEU A 286 -3.10 -16.72 1.79
N GLN A 287 -3.20 -17.92 2.38
CA GLN A 287 -2.53 -18.24 3.64
C GLN A 287 -1.02 -18.01 3.54
N ARG A 288 -0.41 -18.40 2.42
CA ARG A 288 1.04 -18.22 2.20
C ARG A 288 1.45 -16.75 2.20
N THR A 289 0.64 -15.87 1.60
CA THR A 289 0.95 -14.42 1.58
C THR A 289 0.86 -13.78 2.96
N ARG A 290 0.06 -14.33 3.87
CA ARG A 290 -0.17 -13.81 5.23
C ARG A 290 0.70 -14.47 6.30
N GLN A 291 1.60 -15.40 5.94
CA GLN A 291 2.54 -15.96 6.90
C GLN A 291 3.57 -14.90 7.33
N PRO A 292 3.76 -14.66 8.63
CA PRO A 292 4.78 -13.73 9.12
C PRO A 292 6.19 -14.15 8.67
N GLN A 293 6.93 -13.24 8.08
CA GLN A 293 8.28 -13.46 7.56
C GLN A 293 9.30 -12.48 8.15
N SER A 294 8.88 -11.26 8.45
CA SER A 294 9.74 -10.24 9.08
C SER A 294 9.01 -9.53 10.20
N ILE A 295 9.79 -9.03 11.15
CA ILE A 295 9.31 -8.27 12.31
C ILE A 295 9.56 -6.79 12.01
N GLN A 296 8.48 -6.00 11.92
CA GLN A 296 8.56 -4.54 11.77
C GLN A 296 8.76 -3.85 13.13
N GLY A 297 8.27 -4.44 14.21
CA GLY A 297 8.38 -3.92 15.56
C GLY A 297 7.13 -4.14 16.41
N ARG A 298 6.89 -3.22 17.33
CA ARG A 298 5.66 -3.20 18.14
C ARG A 298 4.60 -2.33 17.50
N VAL A 299 3.34 -2.71 17.64
CA VAL A 299 2.20 -1.86 17.32
C VAL A 299 2.27 -0.61 18.22
N ARG A 300 2.05 0.54 17.60
CA ARG A 300 1.89 1.82 18.32
C ARG A 300 0.57 2.43 17.88
N HIS A 301 -0.45 2.22 18.71
CA HIS A 301 -1.76 2.79 18.48
C HIS A 301 -2.10 3.75 19.63
N PRO A 302 -2.69 4.93 19.38
CA PRO A 302 -2.88 5.95 20.41
C PRO A 302 -3.92 5.58 21.46
N PHE A 303 -4.84 4.65 21.16
CA PHE A 303 -6.00 4.36 22.02
C PHE A 303 -6.18 2.88 22.37
N ASN A 304 -5.79 1.97 21.49
CA ASN A 304 -6.13 0.56 21.57
C ASN A 304 -4.88 -0.31 21.60
N GLU A 305 -5.01 -1.53 22.12
CA GLU A 305 -3.88 -2.41 22.34
C GLU A 305 -3.49 -3.22 21.10
N GLY A 306 -2.21 -3.44 20.93
CA GLY A 306 -1.61 -4.31 19.94
C GLY A 306 -0.16 -4.59 20.31
N HIS A 307 0.37 -5.75 19.93
CA HIS A 307 1.67 -6.18 20.36
C HIS A 307 2.71 -6.18 19.24
N TYR A 308 2.40 -6.83 18.12
CA TYR A 308 3.39 -7.09 17.08
C TYR A 308 2.95 -6.54 15.72
N ASN A 309 3.91 -5.90 15.07
CA ASN A 309 3.79 -5.48 13.68
C ASN A 309 4.76 -6.32 12.86
N LEU A 310 4.21 -7.16 11.96
CA LEU A 310 4.90 -8.17 11.18
C LEU A 310 4.66 -7.92 9.69
N TYR A 311 5.39 -8.62 8.83
CA TYR A 311 5.20 -8.51 7.39
C TYR A 311 5.25 -9.89 6.71
N GLY A 312 4.29 -10.12 5.82
CA GLY A 312 4.19 -11.28 4.94
C GLY A 312 4.65 -10.96 3.51
N LEU A 313 4.02 -11.57 2.50
CA LEU A 313 4.33 -11.31 1.09
C LEU A 313 3.45 -10.16 0.58
N GLY A 314 3.87 -8.91 0.80
CA GLY A 314 3.13 -7.72 0.41
C GLY A 314 2.00 -7.32 1.36
N TRP A 315 1.96 -7.89 2.56
CA TRP A 315 1.00 -7.58 3.59
C TRP A 315 1.67 -7.25 4.92
N GLY A 316 1.31 -6.14 5.54
CA GLY A 316 1.52 -5.90 6.96
C GLY A 316 0.52 -6.72 7.77
N LEU A 317 1.00 -7.29 8.88
CA LEU A 317 0.23 -8.15 9.77
C LEU A 317 0.35 -7.60 11.19
N MET A 318 -0.76 -7.44 11.89
CA MET A 318 -0.74 -6.96 13.27
C MET A 318 -1.87 -7.61 14.08
N ASP A 319 -1.67 -7.70 15.38
CA ASP A 319 -2.76 -7.94 16.32
C ASP A 319 -3.31 -6.59 16.82
N TYR A 320 -4.62 -6.51 16.93
CA TYR A 320 -5.32 -5.31 17.37
C TYR A 320 -6.56 -5.71 18.14
N GLU A 321 -6.59 -5.41 19.45
CA GLU A 321 -7.66 -5.82 20.38
C GLU A 321 -8.00 -7.33 20.24
N GLY A 322 -6.98 -8.17 20.08
CA GLY A 322 -7.11 -9.61 19.96
C GLY A 322 -7.56 -10.11 18.59
N THR A 323 -7.67 -9.24 17.58
CA THR A 323 -8.07 -9.58 16.21
C THR A 323 -6.89 -9.42 15.25
N GLU A 324 -6.72 -10.33 14.29
CA GLU A 324 -5.71 -10.18 13.23
C GLU A 324 -6.13 -9.11 12.22
N ILE A 325 -5.24 -8.16 11.96
CA ILE A 325 -5.36 -7.21 10.85
C ILE A 325 -4.31 -7.53 9.79
N VAL A 326 -4.76 -7.75 8.57
CA VAL A 326 -3.94 -7.89 7.36
C VAL A 326 -4.14 -6.64 6.52
N SER A 327 -3.10 -5.82 6.34
CA SER A 327 -3.28 -4.53 5.67
C SER A 327 -2.04 -4.09 4.91
N HIS A 328 -2.24 -3.22 3.95
CA HIS A 328 -1.16 -2.43 3.35
C HIS A 328 -1.66 -1.03 3.03
N THR A 329 -0.74 -0.07 3.03
CA THR A 329 -1.00 1.27 2.53
C THR A 329 -0.31 1.49 1.20
N GLY A 330 -0.80 2.41 0.41
CA GLY A 330 -0.18 2.84 -0.83
C GLY A 330 0.08 4.32 -0.84
N GLY A 331 1.22 4.71 -1.37
CA GLY A 331 1.55 6.11 -1.65
C GLY A 331 2.28 6.18 -2.99
N VAL A 332 1.82 7.06 -3.83
CA VAL A 332 2.49 7.57 -5.05
C VAL A 332 2.18 9.06 -5.13
N ASN A 333 2.92 9.81 -5.94
CA ASN A 333 2.69 11.25 -6.05
C ASN A 333 1.21 11.54 -6.35
N GLY A 334 0.59 12.30 -5.46
CA GLY A 334 -0.80 12.70 -5.55
C GLY A 334 -1.84 11.69 -5.09
N PHE A 335 -1.45 10.53 -4.55
CA PHE A 335 -2.39 9.53 -4.01
C PHE A 335 -1.87 8.89 -2.73
N VAL A 336 -2.75 8.72 -1.74
CA VAL A 336 -2.54 7.78 -0.63
C VAL A 336 -3.77 6.92 -0.44
N THR A 337 -3.54 5.64 -0.13
CA THR A 337 -4.57 4.59 -0.13
C THR A 337 -4.34 3.58 1.00
N SER A 338 -5.40 2.89 1.40
CA SER A 338 -5.36 1.83 2.40
C SER A 338 -6.25 0.67 2.00
N VAL A 339 -5.73 -0.54 2.14
CA VAL A 339 -6.47 -1.80 2.04
C VAL A 339 -6.29 -2.56 3.35
N THR A 340 -7.39 -2.97 3.97
CA THR A 340 -7.39 -3.61 5.29
C THR A 340 -8.38 -4.75 5.30
N LEU A 341 -7.97 -5.89 5.85
CA LEU A 341 -8.76 -7.09 6.04
C LEU A 341 -8.74 -7.48 7.51
N LEU A 342 -9.87 -7.88 8.06
CA LEU A 342 -10.02 -8.57 9.32
C LEU A 342 -10.66 -9.95 9.04
N PRO A 343 -9.85 -10.98 8.73
CA PRO A 343 -10.38 -12.28 8.29
C PRO A 343 -11.30 -12.95 9.29
N GLU A 344 -11.01 -12.82 10.58
CA GLU A 344 -11.78 -13.45 11.67
C GLU A 344 -13.22 -12.98 11.76
N ILE A 345 -13.48 -11.73 11.37
CA ILE A 345 -14.83 -11.15 11.34
C ILE A 345 -15.33 -10.91 9.91
N ASN A 346 -14.61 -11.44 8.91
CA ASN A 346 -14.95 -11.34 7.49
C ASN A 346 -15.26 -9.90 7.03
N LEU A 347 -14.35 -8.96 7.42
CA LEU A 347 -14.44 -7.53 7.10
C LEU A 347 -13.30 -7.08 6.20
N GLY A 348 -13.61 -6.35 5.15
CA GLY A 348 -12.64 -5.68 4.29
C GLY A 348 -12.97 -4.20 4.12
N VAL A 349 -11.94 -3.36 4.17
CA VAL A 349 -12.06 -1.90 4.04
C VAL A 349 -11.03 -1.39 3.05
N VAL A 350 -11.47 -0.56 2.09
CA VAL A 350 -10.58 0.21 1.20
C VAL A 350 -10.91 1.68 1.32
N VAL A 351 -9.88 2.50 1.44
CA VAL A 351 -9.98 3.96 1.35
C VAL A 351 -8.96 4.45 0.32
N LEU A 352 -9.41 5.11 -0.72
CA LEU A 352 -8.59 5.72 -1.76
C LEU A 352 -8.76 7.24 -1.71
N THR A 353 -7.66 8.00 -1.79
CA THR A 353 -7.70 9.46 -1.86
C THR A 353 -6.79 9.99 -2.95
N ASN A 354 -7.17 11.08 -3.60
CA ASN A 354 -6.40 11.71 -4.68
C ASN A 354 -5.58 12.92 -4.22
N THR A 355 -4.99 12.82 -3.04
CA THR A 355 -3.90 13.70 -2.59
C THR A 355 -2.95 12.92 -1.70
N ASP A 356 -1.66 13.23 -1.77
CA ASP A 356 -0.60 12.50 -1.05
C ASP A 356 -0.29 13.06 0.35
N GLN A 357 -0.83 14.23 0.70
CA GLN A 357 -0.52 14.91 1.96
C GLN A 357 -1.70 14.89 2.94
N ASN A 358 -2.21 13.70 3.25
CA ASN A 358 -3.23 13.53 4.28
C ASN A 358 -2.98 12.25 5.09
N ALA A 359 -3.53 12.20 6.30
CA ALA A 359 -3.60 11.00 7.12
C ALA A 359 -5.04 10.48 7.24
N PHE A 360 -6.01 11.18 6.64
CA PHE A 360 -7.44 10.88 6.75
C PHE A 360 -7.77 9.45 6.31
N PHE A 361 -7.13 8.96 5.25
CA PHE A 361 -7.34 7.59 4.74
C PHE A 361 -7.07 6.51 5.81
N GLN A 362 -6.13 6.74 6.72
CA GLN A 362 -5.85 5.86 7.85
C GLN A 362 -6.84 6.08 8.99
N MET A 363 -7.22 7.33 9.24
CA MET A 363 -8.13 7.67 10.34
C MET A 363 -9.53 7.12 10.07
N LEU A 364 -10.01 7.26 8.84
CA LEU A 364 -11.28 6.67 8.42
C LEU A 364 -11.27 5.14 8.54
N LYS A 365 -10.17 4.50 8.12
CA LYS A 365 -10.00 3.05 8.26
C LYS A 365 -10.16 2.63 9.71
N TRP A 366 -9.52 3.32 10.66
CA TRP A 366 -9.60 2.97 12.09
C TRP A 366 -10.99 3.19 12.67
N GLU A 367 -11.70 4.28 12.32
CA GLU A 367 -13.09 4.46 12.77
C GLU A 367 -14.01 3.34 12.28
N ILE A 368 -13.83 2.89 11.03
CA ILE A 368 -14.61 1.78 10.47
C ILE A 368 -14.28 0.46 11.22
N VAL A 369 -13.00 0.16 11.40
CA VAL A 369 -12.55 -1.05 12.11
C VAL A 369 -13.08 -1.05 13.56
N ASP A 370 -12.91 0.04 14.29
CA ASP A 370 -13.38 0.17 15.67
C ASP A 370 -14.90 -0.01 15.79
N ALA A 371 -15.65 0.56 14.83
CA ALA A 371 -17.10 0.41 14.82
C ALA A 371 -17.52 -1.07 14.67
N TYR A 372 -16.87 -1.83 13.78
CA TYR A 372 -17.16 -3.26 13.61
C TYR A 372 -16.66 -4.14 14.78
N LEU A 373 -15.62 -3.71 15.48
CA LEU A 373 -15.14 -4.37 16.70
C LEU A 373 -15.89 -3.92 17.96
N SER A 374 -16.91 -3.07 17.81
CA SER A 374 -17.68 -2.49 18.93
C SER A 374 -16.81 -1.73 19.94
N LEU A 375 -15.73 -1.13 19.47
CA LEU A 375 -14.83 -0.28 20.24
C LEU A 375 -15.41 1.15 20.34
N PRO A 376 -14.98 1.95 21.34
CA PRO A 376 -15.45 3.32 21.49
C PRO A 376 -15.09 4.20 20.29
N TYR A 377 -16.03 5.05 19.84
CA TYR A 377 -15.74 6.09 18.84
C TYR A 377 -14.66 7.04 19.33
N ARG A 378 -13.59 7.21 18.57
CA ARG A 378 -12.40 7.98 18.96
C ARG A 378 -12.26 9.33 18.29
N ASN A 379 -13.01 9.57 17.20
CA ASN A 379 -12.85 10.73 16.32
C ASN A 379 -11.38 10.93 15.92
N TYR A 380 -10.79 9.86 15.36
CA TYR A 380 -9.37 9.83 14.95
C TYR A 380 -8.99 11.00 14.08
N ASP A 381 -9.88 11.40 13.14
CA ASP A 381 -9.63 12.53 12.25
C ASP A 381 -9.29 13.80 13.06
N ASN A 382 -10.13 14.17 14.00
CA ASN A 382 -9.89 15.38 14.80
C ASN A 382 -8.59 15.28 15.63
N HIS A 383 -8.33 14.12 16.25
CA HIS A 383 -7.15 13.92 17.07
C HIS A 383 -5.84 14.04 16.26
N ILE A 384 -5.78 13.35 15.12
CA ILE A 384 -4.58 13.32 14.26
C ILE A 384 -4.43 14.61 13.46
N PHE A 385 -5.54 15.20 13.00
CA PHE A 385 -5.51 16.49 12.29
C PHE A 385 -4.87 17.59 13.13
N GLN A 386 -5.24 17.72 14.42
CA GLN A 386 -4.64 18.69 15.33
C GLN A 386 -3.11 18.47 15.49
N GLN A 387 -2.67 17.22 15.57
CA GLN A 387 -1.23 16.93 15.64
C GLN A 387 -0.51 17.22 14.33
N ALA A 388 -1.13 16.91 13.19
CA ALA A 388 -0.58 17.20 11.86
C ALA A 388 -0.42 18.70 11.63
N MET A 389 -1.41 19.51 12.04
CA MET A 389 -1.34 20.97 11.92
C MET A 389 -0.21 21.56 12.77
N LYS A 390 -0.05 21.14 14.03
CA LYS A 390 1.09 21.54 14.86
C LYS A 390 2.45 21.17 14.24
N GLY A 391 2.53 19.94 13.69
CA GLY A 391 3.73 19.49 12.97
C GLY A 391 4.03 20.33 11.71
N LYS A 392 2.98 20.75 10.98
CA LYS A 392 3.11 21.64 9.83
C LYS A 392 3.60 23.01 10.25
N GLU A 393 3.00 23.63 11.26
CA GLU A 393 3.42 24.96 11.79
C GLU A 393 4.89 24.94 12.21
N HIS A 394 5.34 23.86 12.86
CA HIS A 394 6.74 23.71 13.24
C HIS A 394 7.66 23.62 12.02
N ARG A 395 7.33 22.81 11.01
CA ARG A 395 8.11 22.76 9.76
C ARG A 395 8.15 24.08 9.03
N ASP A 396 7.01 24.77 8.93
CA ASP A 396 6.93 26.06 8.27
C ASP A 396 7.81 27.10 8.98
N SER A 397 7.87 27.07 10.33
CA SER A 397 8.75 27.95 11.12
C SER A 397 10.24 27.64 10.89
N LEU A 398 10.63 26.37 10.74
CA LEU A 398 12.00 25.98 10.41
C LEU A 398 12.39 26.45 9.00
N ILE A 399 11.49 26.27 8.03
CA ILE A 399 11.72 26.74 6.65
C ILE A 399 11.88 28.26 6.61
N ALA A 400 11.04 28.99 7.34
CA ALA A 400 11.14 30.45 7.46
C ALA A 400 12.49 30.84 8.06
N ALA A 401 12.93 30.22 9.16
CA ALA A 401 14.22 30.47 9.78
C ALA A 401 15.40 30.18 8.83
N TRP A 402 15.33 29.13 8.01
CA TRP A 402 16.35 28.88 6.99
C TRP A 402 16.37 29.95 5.90
N ARG A 403 15.20 30.38 5.41
CA ARG A 403 15.10 31.48 4.43
C ARG A 403 15.67 32.79 4.99
N ASP A 404 15.36 33.11 6.24
CA ASP A 404 15.92 34.27 6.91
C ASP A 404 17.45 34.18 7.03
N SER A 405 17.98 33.00 7.38
CA SER A 405 19.43 32.76 7.45
C SER A 405 20.12 32.97 6.10
N VAL A 406 19.50 32.53 5.00
CA VAL A 406 20.02 32.80 3.64
C VAL A 406 20.03 34.28 3.31
N LEU A 407 18.99 35.03 3.75
CA LEU A 407 18.89 36.50 3.52
C LEU A 407 19.89 37.31 4.37
N MET A 408 20.44 36.75 5.44
CA MET A 408 21.43 37.41 6.29
C MET A 408 22.80 37.61 5.60
N ASP A 409 22.99 37.06 4.39
CA ASP A 409 24.25 37.16 3.62
C ASP A 409 25.48 36.80 4.48
N LEU A 410 25.36 35.71 5.27
CA LEU A 410 26.42 35.25 6.16
C LEU A 410 27.64 34.88 5.33
N LYS A 411 28.82 35.38 5.75
CA LYS A 411 30.07 35.01 5.11
C LYS A 411 30.29 33.51 5.29
N SER A 412 30.45 32.84 4.18
CA SER A 412 30.87 31.44 4.18
C SER A 412 32.35 31.31 4.58
N ASP A 413 32.68 30.34 5.40
CA ASP A 413 34.08 29.98 5.70
C ASP A 413 34.81 29.39 4.48
N PHE A 414 34.05 29.03 3.44
CA PHE A 414 34.53 28.46 2.18
C PHE A 414 34.36 29.45 1.03
N LYS A 415 35.33 29.49 0.13
CA LYS A 415 35.12 30.16 -1.16
C LYS A 415 34.21 29.31 -2.01
N LEU A 416 33.19 29.92 -2.62
CA LEU A 416 32.26 29.17 -3.53
C LEU A 416 33.01 28.47 -4.65
N SER A 417 34.16 29.03 -5.11
CA SER A 417 35.03 28.40 -6.10
C SER A 417 35.66 27.08 -5.63
N GLU A 418 35.75 26.83 -4.33
CA GLU A 418 36.24 25.55 -3.77
C GLU A 418 35.18 24.44 -3.85
N LEU A 419 33.92 24.80 -4.03
CA LEU A 419 32.80 23.85 -4.17
C LEU A 419 32.46 23.58 -5.64
N THR A 420 33.07 24.30 -6.59
CA THR A 420 32.83 24.07 -8.02
C THR A 420 33.50 22.77 -8.47
N GLY A 421 32.80 21.98 -9.30
CA GLY A 421 33.33 20.72 -9.81
C GLY A 421 32.25 19.70 -10.10
N LYS A 422 32.72 18.56 -10.62
CA LYS A 422 31.88 17.38 -10.82
C LYS A 422 32.03 16.44 -9.64
N TYR A 423 30.89 16.05 -9.10
CA TYR A 423 30.76 15.06 -8.01
C TYR A 423 30.09 13.83 -8.58
N GLU A 424 30.68 12.67 -8.44
CA GLU A 424 30.18 11.42 -8.99
C GLU A 424 29.87 10.42 -7.87
N ASN A 425 28.79 9.66 -8.08
CA ASN A 425 28.39 8.55 -7.24
C ASN A 425 27.98 7.37 -8.13
N GLU A 426 28.47 6.18 -7.85
CA GLU A 426 28.22 4.97 -8.65
C GLU A 426 26.71 4.69 -8.83
N VAL A 427 25.89 5.00 -7.81
CA VAL A 427 24.46 4.74 -7.81
C VAL A 427 23.66 5.90 -8.41
N TYR A 428 23.93 7.13 -7.94
CA TYR A 428 23.11 8.31 -8.24
C TYR A 428 23.59 9.11 -9.45
N GLY A 429 24.73 8.73 -10.05
CA GLY A 429 25.32 9.44 -11.19
C GLY A 429 26.12 10.66 -10.75
N TYR A 430 26.04 11.78 -11.47
CA TYR A 430 26.88 12.93 -11.19
C TYR A 430 26.05 14.21 -10.94
N ALA A 431 26.64 15.09 -10.13
CA ALA A 431 26.17 16.46 -9.94
C ALA A 431 27.31 17.41 -10.31
N GLU A 432 27.01 18.53 -10.96
CA GLU A 432 27.98 19.56 -11.29
C GLU A 432 27.61 20.88 -10.61
N ILE A 433 28.52 21.41 -9.79
CA ILE A 433 28.39 22.74 -9.19
C ILE A 433 29.16 23.74 -10.09
N ARG A 434 28.46 24.70 -10.62
CA ARG A 434 28.99 25.82 -11.42
C ARG A 434 28.82 27.13 -10.66
N GLN A 435 29.77 28.04 -10.82
CA GLN A 435 29.72 29.39 -10.24
C GLN A 435 28.97 30.32 -11.17
#